data_51ad2f0a22d1b21111e1ec5a064802e9
#
_entry.id   51ad2f0a22d1b21111e1ec5a064802e9
#
_cell.length_a   1.000
_cell.length_b   1.000
_cell.length_c   1.000
_cell.angle_alpha   90.00
_cell.angle_beta   90.00
_cell.angle_gamma   90.00
#
_symmetry.space_group_name_H-M   'P 1'
#
loop_
_entity.id
_entity.type
_entity.pdbx_description
1 polymer ?
#
loop_
_entity_poly.entity_id
_entity_poly.type
_entity_poly.pdbx_seq_one_letter_code
_entity_poly.pdbx_strand_id
1 'polypeptide(L)'
;MPFVVGSVVFLPFRFKKASQSQRDEMKRTTLSLISLASFAAIPAAHAQSSVTLYGVIDTSITYVNHAQGKDNAWMLGNSSAGNLAGSRWGVKGTEDLGGGLKALFQLENGFDPSTGRQGQGNRLFGRQAFVGLTSDRYGTLTFGRQYDPLVDLVQGITADNYLGSVFATPGDVDNYDNSFRVDNAVKYTSAVYSGLQFSAMYSFGGIAGSTGAAQSYSAAVSYNNGPFSVAGGYFHATNSPASNALRTGWTSSSDGTFDGPINNGYASAHSIGIARIAGQYVAGPFTFGLGYSNAQYRRDASSVFNSNEHYNTGQGFVNYQATNALLVGVGYSYTRSGGDTSATYHQVSAGADYNLSKRTDVYLTAAYQHASGRTGDGNGGSMDAQASIGSYGYAGTSSQTMVNLGLRHRF
;
A
#
# COMPACT_ATOMS: atom_id res chain seq x y z
N MET A 1 -8.29 -41.50 51.92
CA MET A 1 -9.76 -41.60 51.67
C MET A 1 -9.95 -42.41 50.41
N PRO A 2 -10.64 -43.56 50.49
CA PRO A 2 -10.68 -44.51 49.37
C PRO A 2 -11.78 -44.20 48.36
N PHE A 3 -11.51 -44.54 47.11
CA PHE A 3 -12.44 -44.49 45.97
C PHE A 3 -13.52 -45.57 46.12
N VAL A 4 -14.80 -45.21 45.89
CA VAL A 4 -15.92 -46.13 45.79
C VAL A 4 -16.14 -46.50 44.31
N VAL A 5 -16.02 -47.78 44.00
CA VAL A 5 -16.33 -48.37 42.67
C VAL A 5 -17.80 -48.76 42.69
N GLY A 6 -18.60 -48.12 41.81
CA GLY A 6 -20.01 -48.47 41.61
C GLY A 6 -20.17 -49.63 40.62
N SER A 7 -20.79 -50.69 41.06
CA SER A 7 -21.12 -51.88 40.24
C SER A 7 -22.32 -51.64 39.35
N VAL A 8 -22.15 -51.87 38.04
CA VAL A 8 -23.26 -51.84 37.04
C VAL A 8 -23.89 -53.22 36.95
N VAL A 9 -25.19 -53.31 37.24
CA VAL A 9 -25.99 -54.52 37.13
C VAL A 9 -26.57 -54.60 35.71
N PHE A 10 -26.23 -55.65 34.97
CA PHE A 10 -26.82 -55.96 33.64
C PHE A 10 -28.12 -56.73 33.84
N LEU A 11 -29.22 -56.19 33.33
CA LEU A 11 -30.52 -56.91 33.16
C LEU A 11 -30.60 -57.44 31.71
N PRO A 12 -31.09 -58.67 31.50
CA PRO A 12 -31.18 -59.26 30.17
C PRO A 12 -32.40 -58.75 29.41
N PHE A 13 -32.19 -58.15 28.27
CA PHE A 13 -33.24 -57.73 27.33
C PHE A 13 -33.76 -58.94 26.52
N ARG A 14 -35.07 -59.25 26.64
CA ARG A 14 -35.78 -60.22 25.79
C ARG A 14 -36.24 -59.55 24.49
N PHE A 15 -35.71 -59.98 23.36
CA PHE A 15 -36.19 -59.56 22.04
C PHE A 15 -37.54 -60.23 21.68
N LYS A 16 -38.54 -59.38 21.46
CA LYS A 16 -39.80 -59.81 20.80
C LYS A 16 -39.57 -59.85 19.28
N LYS A 17 -39.99 -60.97 18.62
CA LYS A 17 -39.95 -61.06 17.14
C LYS A 17 -40.85 -59.98 16.53
N ALA A 18 -40.28 -59.09 15.72
CA ALA A 18 -41.05 -58.09 14.99
C ALA A 18 -41.88 -58.69 13.85
N SER A 19 -43.05 -58.13 13.59
CA SER A 19 -43.95 -58.52 12.53
C SER A 19 -43.40 -58.16 11.14
N GLN A 20 -43.93 -58.80 10.08
CA GLN A 20 -43.48 -58.60 8.69
C GLN A 20 -43.57 -57.10 8.24
N SER A 21 -44.56 -56.38 8.69
CA SER A 21 -44.81 -54.97 8.45
C SER A 21 -43.70 -54.09 9.03
N GLN A 22 -43.15 -54.41 10.22
CA GLN A 22 -42.06 -53.69 10.82
C GLN A 22 -40.69 -53.91 10.11
N ARG A 23 -40.53 -55.04 9.42
CA ARG A 23 -39.34 -55.35 8.62
C ARG A 23 -39.26 -54.52 7.33
N ASP A 24 -40.41 -54.20 6.74
CA ASP A 24 -40.42 -53.36 5.51
C ASP A 24 -40.26 -51.89 5.79
N GLU A 25 -40.75 -51.38 6.92
CA GLU A 25 -40.42 -50.01 7.38
C GLU A 25 -38.92 -49.88 7.78
N MET A 26 -38.37 -50.88 8.43
CA MET A 26 -36.96 -50.90 8.80
C MET A 26 -36.04 -50.94 7.57
N LYS A 27 -36.43 -51.61 6.47
CA LYS A 27 -35.68 -51.59 5.22
C LYS A 27 -35.75 -50.23 4.51
N ARG A 28 -36.88 -49.55 4.55
CA ARG A 28 -37.02 -48.20 3.97
C ARG A 28 -36.23 -47.16 4.75
N THR A 29 -36.22 -47.22 6.09
CA THR A 29 -35.44 -46.33 6.94
C THR A 29 -33.94 -46.59 6.81
N THR A 30 -33.51 -47.83 6.64
CA THR A 30 -32.11 -48.18 6.46
C THR A 30 -31.57 -47.74 5.09
N LEU A 31 -32.37 -47.83 4.02
CA LEU A 31 -32.00 -47.29 2.70
C LEU A 31 -31.92 -45.76 2.71
N SER A 32 -32.79 -45.06 3.43
CA SER A 32 -32.75 -43.60 3.57
C SER A 32 -31.56 -43.11 4.40
N LEU A 33 -31.12 -43.86 5.40
CA LEU A 33 -29.92 -43.55 6.21
C LEU A 33 -28.62 -43.83 5.44
N ILE A 34 -28.58 -44.83 4.57
CA ILE A 34 -27.41 -45.13 3.72
C ILE A 34 -27.25 -44.07 2.63
N SER A 35 -28.34 -43.54 2.05
CA SER A 35 -28.27 -42.43 1.09
C SER A 35 -27.87 -41.10 1.75
N LEU A 36 -28.18 -40.85 3.02
CA LEU A 36 -27.69 -39.67 3.75
C LEU A 36 -26.25 -39.80 4.18
N ALA A 37 -25.76 -41.01 4.48
CA ALA A 37 -24.35 -41.27 4.85
C ALA A 37 -23.39 -41.16 3.65
N SER A 38 -23.89 -41.34 2.41
CA SER A 38 -23.08 -41.20 1.20
C SER A 38 -22.75 -39.74 0.85
N PHE A 39 -23.47 -38.76 1.39
CA PHE A 39 -23.17 -37.35 1.26
C PHE A 39 -22.16 -36.83 2.32
N ALA A 40 -21.89 -37.60 3.37
CA ALA A 40 -20.94 -37.21 4.44
C ALA A 40 -19.49 -37.66 4.20
N ALA A 41 -19.22 -38.42 3.14
CA ALA A 41 -17.87 -38.74 2.69
C ALA A 41 -17.40 -37.71 1.67
N ILE A 42 -17.46 -36.39 2.02
CA ILE A 42 -16.60 -35.40 1.39
C ILE A 42 -15.20 -35.79 1.85
N PRO A 43 -14.27 -36.18 0.95
CA PRO A 43 -12.88 -36.31 1.36
C PRO A 43 -12.53 -34.98 2.02
N ALA A 44 -12.08 -35.01 3.28
CA ALA A 44 -11.39 -33.90 3.88
C ALA A 44 -10.17 -33.69 2.99
N ALA A 45 -10.32 -32.86 1.95
CA ALA A 45 -9.22 -32.30 1.24
C ALA A 45 -8.40 -31.64 2.35
N HIS A 46 -7.23 -32.19 2.66
CA HIS A 46 -6.29 -31.50 3.53
C HIS A 46 -5.89 -30.24 2.78
N ALA A 47 -6.70 -29.20 2.94
CA ALA A 47 -6.39 -27.87 2.47
C ALA A 47 -5.06 -27.51 3.10
N GLN A 48 -4.02 -27.46 2.31
CA GLN A 48 -2.70 -27.09 2.79
C GLN A 48 -2.72 -25.60 3.09
N SER A 49 -3.19 -25.26 4.28
CA SER A 49 -3.21 -23.90 4.80
C SER A 49 -1.78 -23.51 5.14
N SER A 50 -1.32 -22.41 4.59
CA SER A 50 -0.01 -21.84 4.92
C SER A 50 -0.20 -20.49 5.61
N VAL A 51 0.45 -20.31 6.75
CA VAL A 51 0.55 -19.01 7.42
C VAL A 51 2.01 -18.64 7.52
N THR A 52 2.35 -17.46 7.04
CA THR A 52 3.72 -16.95 6.99
C THR A 52 3.81 -15.66 7.79
N LEU A 53 4.71 -15.62 8.76
CA LEU A 53 5.21 -14.39 9.38
C LEU A 53 6.31 -13.83 8.47
N TYR A 54 6.27 -12.54 8.19
CA TYR A 54 7.26 -11.86 7.38
C TYR A 54 7.49 -10.44 7.89
N GLY A 55 8.59 -9.83 7.48
CA GLY A 55 8.83 -8.44 7.82
C GLY A 55 10.09 -7.85 7.23
N VAL A 56 10.24 -6.56 7.47
CA VAL A 56 11.40 -5.74 7.11
C VAL A 56 11.68 -4.80 8.27
N ILE A 57 12.94 -4.74 8.69
CA ILE A 57 13.46 -3.70 9.58
C ILE A 57 14.45 -2.89 8.76
N ASP A 58 14.19 -1.61 8.62
CA ASP A 58 15.01 -0.68 7.86
C ASP A 58 15.20 0.60 8.69
N THR A 59 16.44 0.94 8.98
CA THR A 59 16.79 2.16 9.71
C THR A 59 18.07 2.75 9.15
N SER A 60 18.22 4.07 9.26
CA SER A 60 19.37 4.79 8.75
C SER A 60 19.85 5.87 9.72
N ILE A 61 21.12 6.23 9.62
CA ILE A 61 21.58 7.53 10.08
C ILE A 61 21.25 8.52 8.97
N THR A 62 20.38 9.47 9.28
CA THR A 62 19.86 10.45 8.32
C THR A 62 20.32 11.84 8.70
N TYR A 63 20.88 12.53 7.70
CA TYR A 63 21.15 13.96 7.75
C TYR A 63 20.19 14.69 6.83
N VAL A 64 19.56 15.74 7.35
CA VAL A 64 18.71 16.65 6.57
C VAL A 64 19.21 18.08 6.77
N ASN A 65 19.65 18.69 5.67
CA ASN A 65 19.93 20.12 5.63
C ASN A 65 18.60 20.88 5.47
N HIS A 66 18.44 21.98 6.18
CA HIS A 66 17.19 22.76 6.20
C HIS A 66 15.96 21.90 6.55
N ALA A 67 16.06 21.15 7.64
CA ALA A 67 14.95 20.33 8.15
C ALA A 67 13.83 21.19 8.73
N GLN A 68 14.19 22.32 9.35
CA GLN A 68 13.27 23.34 9.85
C GLN A 68 13.89 24.73 9.63
N GLY A 69 13.31 25.53 8.73
CA GLY A 69 13.92 26.79 8.33
C GLY A 69 15.34 26.58 7.81
N LYS A 70 16.34 27.19 8.45
CA LYS A 70 17.76 27.02 8.12
C LYS A 70 18.47 25.97 8.97
N ASP A 71 17.77 25.35 9.93
CA ASP A 71 18.35 24.40 10.84
C ASP A 71 18.45 23.01 10.22
N ASN A 72 19.55 22.32 10.54
CA ASN A 72 19.80 20.96 10.07
C ASN A 72 19.41 19.95 11.15
N ALA A 73 19.13 18.72 10.73
CA ALA A 73 18.81 17.63 11.65
C ALA A 73 19.66 16.39 11.37
N TRP A 74 20.03 15.71 12.47
CA TRP A 74 20.56 14.35 12.46
C TRP A 74 19.59 13.47 13.22
N MET A 75 19.23 12.33 12.66
CA MET A 75 18.27 11.42 13.27
C MET A 75 18.51 9.97 12.87
N LEU A 76 17.89 9.05 13.60
CA LEU A 76 17.66 7.72 13.08
C LEU A 76 16.44 7.77 12.15
N GLY A 77 16.66 7.52 10.87
CA GLY A 77 15.62 7.47 9.85
C GLY A 77 14.74 6.26 10.05
N ASN A 78 13.47 6.45 9.78
CA ASN A 78 12.47 5.39 9.68
C ASN A 78 11.81 5.43 8.31
N SER A 79 10.75 4.67 8.11
CA SER A 79 10.05 4.52 6.82
C SER A 79 9.72 5.81 6.08
N SER A 80 9.66 6.93 6.77
CA SER A 80 9.34 8.23 6.17
C SER A 80 10.58 9.08 5.94
N ALA A 81 11.76 8.68 6.36
CA ALA A 81 12.98 9.48 6.32
C ALA A 81 14.01 9.00 5.30
N GLY A 82 13.59 8.63 4.10
CA GLY A 82 14.46 8.29 3.00
C GLY A 82 14.99 6.86 2.98
N ASN A 83 14.48 6.00 3.83
CA ASN A 83 14.87 4.60 3.87
C ASN A 83 14.41 3.86 2.60
N LEU A 84 15.08 2.73 2.28
CA LEU A 84 14.70 1.90 1.13
C LEU A 84 13.32 1.26 1.29
N ALA A 85 12.89 1.02 2.54
CA ALA A 85 11.58 0.42 2.81
C ALA A 85 11.00 0.90 4.14
N GLY A 86 9.69 0.96 4.24
CA GLY A 86 9.02 1.13 5.53
C GLY A 86 9.16 -0.10 6.41
N SER A 87 9.67 0.06 7.64
CA SER A 87 9.74 -1.01 8.64
C SER A 87 8.35 -1.55 8.94
N ARG A 88 8.20 -2.88 8.84
CA ARG A 88 6.92 -3.56 8.98
C ARG A 88 7.09 -5.02 9.36
N TRP A 89 6.05 -5.56 9.95
CA TRP A 89 5.86 -7.00 10.08
C TRP A 89 4.43 -7.35 9.74
N GLY A 90 4.20 -8.58 9.33
CA GLY A 90 2.87 -9.01 8.95
C GLY A 90 2.70 -10.52 8.98
N VAL A 91 1.45 -10.93 8.97
CA VAL A 91 1.03 -12.31 8.83
C VAL A 91 0.16 -12.40 7.58
N LYS A 92 0.48 -13.34 6.70
CA LYS A 92 -0.34 -13.65 5.52
C LYS A 92 -0.57 -15.14 5.44
N GLY A 93 -1.70 -15.53 4.90
CA GLY A 93 -2.02 -16.94 4.74
C GLY A 93 -2.88 -17.21 3.54
N THR A 94 -2.84 -18.46 3.12
CA THR A 94 -3.69 -19.00 2.06
C THR A 94 -4.26 -20.34 2.48
N GLU A 95 -5.51 -20.60 2.07
CA GLU A 95 -6.22 -21.87 2.23
C GLU A 95 -6.72 -22.32 0.87
N ASP A 96 -6.40 -23.54 0.47
CA ASP A 96 -6.91 -24.13 -0.76
C ASP A 96 -8.37 -24.58 -0.56
N LEU A 97 -9.28 -24.00 -1.32
CA LEU A 97 -10.72 -24.32 -1.28
C LEU A 97 -11.11 -25.39 -2.33
N GLY A 98 -10.13 -25.88 -3.10
CA GLY A 98 -10.35 -26.81 -4.19
C GLY A 98 -10.73 -26.12 -5.51
N GLY A 99 -10.64 -26.87 -6.61
CA GLY A 99 -10.99 -26.35 -7.94
C GLY A 99 -10.12 -25.19 -8.45
N GLY A 100 -8.95 -24.96 -7.87
CA GLY A 100 -8.07 -23.83 -8.19
C GLY A 100 -8.48 -22.52 -7.54
N LEU A 101 -9.40 -22.56 -6.58
CA LEU A 101 -9.81 -21.41 -5.76
C LEU A 101 -9.13 -21.47 -4.40
N LYS A 102 -8.62 -20.33 -3.92
CA LYS A 102 -7.99 -20.18 -2.61
C LYS A 102 -8.58 -19.00 -1.87
N ALA A 103 -8.81 -19.13 -0.56
CA ALA A 103 -8.95 -18.00 0.33
C ALA A 103 -7.57 -17.45 0.69
N LEU A 104 -7.49 -16.12 0.93
CA LEU A 104 -6.26 -15.48 1.37
C LEU A 104 -6.56 -14.36 2.37
N PHE A 105 -5.59 -14.06 3.22
CA PHE A 105 -5.62 -12.88 4.07
C PHE A 105 -4.23 -12.29 4.21
N GLN A 106 -4.17 -10.99 4.55
CA GLN A 106 -2.95 -10.30 4.92
C GLN A 106 -3.25 -9.25 5.99
N LEU A 107 -2.45 -9.27 7.06
CA LEU A 107 -2.44 -8.28 8.14
C LEU A 107 -1.02 -7.75 8.26
N GLU A 108 -0.81 -6.43 8.04
CA GLU A 108 0.51 -5.82 8.01
C GLU A 108 0.55 -4.57 8.89
N ASN A 109 1.44 -4.58 9.88
CA ASN A 109 1.75 -3.47 10.77
C ASN A 109 2.97 -2.71 10.27
N GLY A 110 2.90 -1.39 10.20
CA GLY A 110 4.05 -0.52 10.05
C GLY A 110 4.51 -0.03 11.43
N PHE A 111 5.81 0.09 11.64
CA PHE A 111 6.34 0.60 12.89
C PHE A 111 7.60 1.44 12.67
N ASP A 112 7.91 2.27 13.65
CA ASP A 112 9.12 3.06 13.72
C ASP A 112 10.17 2.32 14.56
N PRO A 113 11.27 1.83 13.98
CA PRO A 113 12.29 1.10 14.71
C PRO A 113 13.06 1.98 15.71
N SER A 114 13.05 3.31 15.56
CA SER A 114 13.74 4.23 16.48
C SER A 114 12.98 4.47 17.77
N THR A 115 11.67 4.34 17.76
CA THR A 115 10.78 4.64 18.90
C THR A 115 9.94 3.45 19.34
N GLY A 116 9.80 2.41 18.51
CA GLY A 116 8.90 1.27 18.73
C GLY A 116 7.42 1.59 18.50
N ARG A 117 7.07 2.81 18.04
CA ARG A 117 5.68 3.20 17.81
C ARG A 117 5.12 2.56 16.55
N GLN A 118 3.80 2.33 16.56
CA GLN A 118 3.09 1.94 15.33
C GLN A 118 3.04 3.11 14.35
N GLY A 119 3.18 2.80 13.06
CA GLY A 119 3.00 3.75 11.97
C GLY A 119 1.54 3.98 11.62
N GLN A 120 1.32 4.68 10.49
CA GLN A 120 0.01 4.88 9.86
C GLN A 120 -1.08 5.34 10.85
N GLY A 121 -0.82 6.43 11.57
CA GLY A 121 -1.76 6.98 12.54
C GLY A 121 -1.99 6.08 13.75
N ASN A 122 -0.96 5.35 14.18
CA ASN A 122 -0.98 4.43 15.34
C ASN A 122 -1.95 3.26 15.17
N ARG A 123 -2.11 2.75 13.93
CA ARG A 123 -2.95 1.58 13.64
C ARG A 123 -2.13 0.29 13.71
N LEU A 124 -2.66 -0.75 14.40
CA LEU A 124 -2.01 -2.06 14.50
C LEU A 124 -1.78 -2.71 13.12
N PHE A 125 -2.74 -2.60 12.21
CA PHE A 125 -2.61 -3.09 10.83
C PHE A 125 -2.79 -1.95 9.83
N GLY A 126 -2.03 -0.87 10.04
CA GLY A 126 -2.17 0.37 9.29
C GLY A 126 -1.69 0.28 7.83
N ARG A 127 -0.90 -0.73 7.47
CA ARG A 127 -0.42 -0.90 6.10
C ARG A 127 -1.41 -1.70 5.25
N GLN A 128 -1.76 -2.90 5.71
CA GLN A 128 -2.75 -3.75 5.03
C GLN A 128 -3.53 -4.57 6.05
N ALA A 129 -4.84 -4.72 5.83
CA ALA A 129 -5.74 -5.56 6.60
C ALA A 129 -6.88 -6.00 5.70
N PHE A 130 -6.74 -7.14 5.02
CA PHE A 130 -7.73 -7.63 4.07
C PHE A 130 -7.85 -9.15 4.06
N VAL A 131 -8.98 -9.62 3.56
CA VAL A 131 -9.29 -11.00 3.22
C VAL A 131 -9.76 -11.06 1.78
N GLY A 132 -9.59 -12.19 1.11
CA GLY A 132 -10.02 -12.31 -0.29
C GLY A 132 -10.05 -13.73 -0.81
N LEU A 133 -10.40 -13.83 -2.09
CA LEU A 133 -10.38 -15.05 -2.89
C LEU A 133 -9.45 -14.84 -4.08
N THR A 134 -8.68 -15.87 -4.40
CA THR A 134 -7.79 -15.85 -5.56
C THR A 134 -7.90 -17.13 -6.37
N SER A 135 -7.74 -16.98 -7.68
CA SER A 135 -7.67 -18.08 -8.62
C SER A 135 -6.67 -17.72 -9.71
N ASP A 136 -5.83 -18.69 -10.10
CA ASP A 136 -4.84 -18.50 -11.17
C ASP A 136 -5.49 -18.15 -12.51
N ARG A 137 -6.76 -18.58 -12.71
CA ARG A 137 -7.53 -18.33 -13.93
C ARG A 137 -8.29 -17.00 -13.89
N TYR A 138 -8.88 -16.66 -12.75
CA TYR A 138 -9.83 -15.55 -12.65
C TYR A 138 -9.27 -14.32 -11.93
N GLY A 139 -8.05 -14.41 -11.35
CA GLY A 139 -7.46 -13.33 -10.59
C GLY A 139 -7.89 -13.32 -9.12
N THR A 140 -7.77 -12.17 -8.49
CA THR A 140 -7.89 -12.00 -7.04
C THR A 140 -8.91 -10.91 -6.71
N LEU A 141 -9.82 -11.20 -5.78
CA LEU A 141 -10.78 -10.25 -5.22
C LEU A 141 -10.50 -10.11 -3.72
N THR A 142 -10.27 -8.89 -3.24
CA THR A 142 -9.92 -8.60 -1.85
C THR A 142 -10.83 -7.55 -1.24
N PHE A 143 -11.05 -7.64 0.08
CA PHE A 143 -11.91 -6.77 0.89
C PHE A 143 -11.14 -6.30 2.12
N GLY A 144 -11.03 -4.99 2.32
CA GLY A 144 -10.39 -4.40 3.50
C GLY A 144 -9.47 -3.24 3.17
N ARG A 145 -8.58 -2.89 4.13
CA ARG A 145 -7.58 -1.84 3.98
C ARG A 145 -6.41 -2.36 3.14
N GLN A 146 -6.07 -1.64 2.08
CA GLN A 146 -5.05 -2.07 1.11
C GLN A 146 -4.51 -0.92 0.26
N TYR A 147 -3.48 -1.19 -0.52
CA TYR A 147 -2.98 -0.27 -1.53
C TYR A 147 -3.94 -0.17 -2.71
N ASP A 148 -3.91 0.97 -3.37
CA ASP A 148 -4.63 1.19 -4.62
C ASP A 148 -3.90 0.56 -5.83
N PRO A 149 -4.61 0.36 -6.97
CA PRO A 149 -4.04 -0.20 -8.18
C PRO A 149 -2.82 0.53 -8.76
N LEU A 150 -2.64 1.86 -8.53
CA LEU A 150 -1.45 2.58 -8.99
C LEU A 150 -0.20 2.13 -8.24
N VAL A 151 -0.32 1.90 -6.93
CA VAL A 151 0.76 1.35 -6.12
C VAL A 151 1.09 -0.08 -6.56
N ASP A 152 0.07 -0.92 -6.72
CA ASP A 152 0.29 -2.33 -7.04
C ASP A 152 0.92 -2.55 -8.43
N LEU A 153 0.53 -1.77 -9.45
CA LEU A 153 0.92 -2.03 -10.83
C LEU A 153 1.92 -1.02 -11.41
N VAL A 154 1.99 0.23 -10.89
CA VAL A 154 2.85 1.28 -11.47
C VAL A 154 4.11 1.49 -10.64
N GLN A 155 4.04 1.52 -9.30
CA GLN A 155 5.19 1.82 -8.46
C GLN A 155 6.36 0.85 -8.67
N GLY A 156 6.10 -0.43 -8.95
CA GLY A 156 7.13 -1.44 -9.14
C GLY A 156 8.15 -1.16 -10.26
N ILE A 157 7.84 -0.22 -11.17
CA ILE A 157 8.70 0.19 -12.30
C ILE A 157 9.15 1.65 -12.21
N THR A 158 9.08 2.27 -11.02
CA THR A 158 9.50 3.66 -10.76
C THR A 158 10.76 3.72 -9.92
N ALA A 159 11.41 4.88 -9.85
CA ALA A 159 12.73 5.05 -9.24
C ALA A 159 12.75 4.70 -7.74
N ASP A 160 11.71 5.09 -7.02
CA ASP A 160 11.55 4.87 -5.57
C ASP A 160 11.49 3.39 -5.19
N ASN A 161 10.99 2.53 -6.07
CA ASN A 161 10.99 1.08 -5.84
C ASN A 161 12.40 0.47 -5.73
N TYR A 162 13.41 1.09 -6.34
CA TYR A 162 14.78 0.57 -6.35
C TYR A 162 15.63 1.09 -5.19
N LEU A 163 15.62 2.40 -4.98
CA LEU A 163 16.56 3.09 -4.08
C LEU A 163 15.85 3.97 -3.04
N GLY A 164 14.57 3.64 -2.77
CA GLY A 164 13.80 4.19 -1.67
C GLY A 164 13.21 5.58 -1.91
N SER A 165 12.59 6.08 -0.88
CA SER A 165 11.72 7.25 -0.94
C SER A 165 12.44 8.58 -1.19
N VAL A 166 13.76 8.64 -1.13
CA VAL A 166 14.53 9.81 -1.64
C VAL A 166 14.41 9.98 -3.16
N PHE A 167 13.92 8.98 -3.87
CA PHE A 167 13.61 9.03 -5.30
C PHE A 167 12.13 9.34 -5.59
N ALA A 168 11.30 9.47 -4.56
CA ALA A 168 9.91 9.87 -4.73
C ALA A 168 9.79 11.32 -5.21
N THR A 169 8.63 11.68 -5.69
CA THR A 169 8.32 13.02 -6.15
C THR A 169 8.25 14.01 -5.00
N PRO A 170 8.53 15.30 -5.22
CA PRO A 170 8.48 16.33 -4.18
C PRO A 170 7.15 16.32 -3.42
N GLY A 171 7.22 16.17 -2.08
CA GLY A 171 6.04 16.14 -1.20
C GLY A 171 5.09 14.98 -1.41
N ASP A 172 5.49 13.98 -2.18
CA ASP A 172 4.64 12.82 -2.56
C ASP A 172 3.24 13.23 -3.05
N VAL A 173 3.16 14.34 -3.79
CA VAL A 173 1.89 14.94 -4.26
C VAL A 173 1.05 14.00 -5.11
N ASP A 174 1.64 12.95 -5.64
CA ASP A 174 1.05 11.96 -6.54
C ASP A 174 1.12 10.53 -6.00
N ASN A 175 1.44 10.36 -4.70
CA ASN A 175 1.52 9.09 -4.00
C ASN A 175 2.51 8.08 -4.63
N TYR A 176 3.65 8.54 -5.15
CA TYR A 176 4.71 7.66 -5.64
C TYR A 176 5.38 6.89 -4.50
N ASP A 177 5.57 7.52 -3.33
CA ASP A 177 6.12 6.90 -2.11
C ASP A 177 5.10 6.01 -1.38
N ASN A 178 3.92 5.86 -1.94
CA ASN A 178 2.83 5.06 -1.38
C ASN A 178 2.50 5.42 0.08
N SER A 179 2.46 6.71 0.40
CA SER A 179 2.09 7.23 1.72
C SER A 179 0.65 6.92 2.10
N PHE A 180 -0.19 6.67 1.10
CA PHE A 180 -1.63 6.57 1.19
C PHE A 180 -2.13 5.12 1.06
N ARG A 181 -3.04 4.67 1.93
CA ARG A 181 -3.73 3.37 1.88
C ARG A 181 -5.23 3.61 1.97
N VAL A 182 -5.98 2.74 1.33
CA VAL A 182 -7.43 2.89 1.17
C VAL A 182 -8.17 1.95 2.12
N ASP A 183 -9.02 2.54 2.97
CA ASP A 183 -9.93 1.81 3.87
C ASP A 183 -11.22 1.40 3.15
N ASN A 184 -11.94 0.41 3.70
CA ASN A 184 -13.26 -0.03 3.21
C ASN A 184 -13.27 -0.37 1.71
N ALA A 185 -12.17 -0.90 1.19
CA ALA A 185 -11.97 -1.12 -0.22
C ALA A 185 -12.36 -2.54 -0.66
N VAL A 186 -12.92 -2.61 -1.86
CA VAL A 186 -13.06 -3.83 -2.65
C VAL A 186 -12.15 -3.66 -3.86
N LYS A 187 -11.21 -4.60 -4.07
CA LYS A 187 -10.26 -4.55 -5.18
C LYS A 187 -10.25 -5.87 -5.93
N TYR A 188 -10.30 -5.77 -7.24
CA TYR A 188 -10.07 -6.90 -8.15
C TYR A 188 -8.77 -6.69 -8.90
N THR A 189 -7.94 -7.73 -8.94
CA THR A 189 -6.73 -7.79 -9.75
C THR A 189 -6.79 -9.02 -10.65
N SER A 190 -6.68 -8.83 -11.95
CA SER A 190 -6.77 -9.92 -12.93
C SER A 190 -5.60 -10.90 -12.82
N ALA A 191 -5.77 -12.10 -13.35
CA ALA A 191 -4.62 -12.92 -13.74
C ALA A 191 -3.78 -12.18 -14.79
N VAL A 192 -2.55 -12.63 -15.01
CA VAL A 192 -1.68 -12.10 -16.08
C VAL A 192 -2.00 -12.82 -17.39
N TYR A 193 -2.40 -12.07 -18.41
CA TYR A 193 -2.73 -12.57 -19.75
C TYR A 193 -1.66 -12.13 -20.76
N SER A 194 -0.72 -12.99 -21.08
CA SER A 194 0.39 -12.68 -22.03
C SER A 194 1.15 -11.39 -21.66
N GLY A 195 1.43 -11.20 -20.37
CA GLY A 195 2.10 -10.01 -19.85
C GLY A 195 1.18 -8.85 -19.47
N LEU A 196 -0.08 -8.86 -19.85
CA LEU A 196 -1.07 -7.85 -19.50
C LEU A 196 -1.74 -8.20 -18.16
N GLN A 197 -1.82 -7.23 -17.26
CA GLN A 197 -2.57 -7.31 -16.00
C GLN A 197 -3.33 -6.01 -15.76
N PHE A 198 -4.52 -6.09 -15.19
CA PHE A 198 -5.29 -4.92 -14.78
C PHE A 198 -5.83 -5.09 -13.35
N SER A 199 -6.05 -3.97 -12.70
CA SER A 199 -6.65 -3.92 -11.37
C SER A 199 -7.64 -2.77 -11.29
N ALA A 200 -8.72 -2.96 -10.52
CA ALA A 200 -9.70 -1.93 -10.24
C ALA A 200 -10.14 -2.01 -8.77
N MET A 201 -10.37 -0.85 -8.17
CA MET A 201 -10.74 -0.73 -6.76
C MET A 201 -11.86 0.30 -6.59
N TYR A 202 -12.72 0.04 -5.64
CA TYR A 202 -13.68 0.99 -5.10
C TYR A 202 -13.67 0.94 -3.58
N SER A 203 -13.74 2.09 -2.92
CA SER A 203 -13.89 2.18 -1.47
C SER A 203 -15.13 2.97 -1.06
N PHE A 204 -15.79 2.47 -0.04
CA PHE A 204 -17.00 3.08 0.52
C PHE A 204 -16.61 4.13 1.56
N GLY A 205 -17.20 5.32 1.49
CA GLY A 205 -16.97 6.36 2.48
C GLY A 205 -17.59 6.06 3.85
N GLY A 206 -18.59 5.21 3.92
CA GLY A 206 -19.23 4.80 5.17
C GLY A 206 -20.00 5.91 5.90
N ILE A 207 -20.31 7.02 5.24
CA ILE A 207 -20.95 8.19 5.84
C ILE A 207 -22.46 8.13 5.60
N ALA A 208 -23.25 7.99 6.67
CA ALA A 208 -24.70 7.92 6.60
C ALA A 208 -25.29 9.22 6.01
N GLY A 209 -26.18 9.07 5.03
CA GLY A 209 -26.80 10.20 4.34
C GLY A 209 -25.92 10.96 3.35
N SER A 210 -24.66 10.54 3.15
CA SER A 210 -23.68 11.19 2.27
C SER A 210 -22.97 10.17 1.40
N THR A 211 -23.70 9.44 0.55
CA THR A 211 -23.13 8.58 -0.48
C THR A 211 -22.24 9.41 -1.43
N GLY A 212 -21.02 8.96 -1.64
CA GLY A 212 -20.04 9.69 -2.45
C GLY A 212 -19.06 10.56 -1.66
N ALA A 213 -19.31 10.85 -0.40
CA ALA A 213 -18.32 11.48 0.48
C ALA A 213 -17.34 10.45 1.03
N ALA A 214 -16.07 10.80 1.15
CA ALA A 214 -14.98 9.95 1.63
C ALA A 214 -14.81 8.60 0.84
N GLN A 215 -15.36 8.52 -0.36
CA GLN A 215 -15.17 7.38 -1.26
C GLN A 215 -13.91 7.52 -2.08
N SER A 216 -13.39 6.41 -2.58
CA SER A 216 -12.35 6.44 -3.62
C SER A 216 -12.58 5.35 -4.67
N TYR A 217 -12.02 5.56 -5.85
CA TYR A 217 -11.93 4.56 -6.91
C TYR A 217 -10.62 4.69 -7.65
N SER A 218 -10.12 3.58 -8.14
CA SER A 218 -8.87 3.52 -8.88
C SER A 218 -8.89 2.37 -9.88
N ALA A 219 -8.19 2.56 -10.98
CA ALA A 219 -7.91 1.49 -11.94
C ALA A 219 -6.53 1.68 -12.54
N ALA A 220 -5.83 0.58 -12.78
CA ALA A 220 -4.53 0.56 -13.43
C ALA A 220 -4.37 -0.66 -14.33
N VAL A 221 -3.48 -0.53 -15.31
CA VAL A 221 -3.06 -1.59 -16.21
C VAL A 221 -1.55 -1.62 -16.29
N SER A 222 -0.98 -2.81 -16.36
CA SER A 222 0.44 -3.02 -16.62
C SER A 222 0.64 -4.02 -17.77
N TYR A 223 1.70 -3.83 -18.52
CA TYR A 223 2.15 -4.77 -19.56
C TYR A 223 3.64 -5.01 -19.43
N ASN A 224 4.03 -6.28 -19.35
CA ASN A 224 5.42 -6.72 -19.22
C ASN A 224 5.73 -7.68 -20.36
N ASN A 225 6.76 -7.37 -21.14
CA ASN A 225 7.21 -8.22 -22.24
C ASN A 225 8.75 -8.18 -22.36
N GLY A 226 9.41 -9.26 -21.92
CA GLY A 226 10.86 -9.33 -21.91
C GLY A 226 11.49 -8.19 -21.10
N PRO A 227 12.38 -7.37 -21.69
CA PRO A 227 13.03 -6.28 -20.98
C PRO A 227 12.15 -5.03 -20.80
N PHE A 228 10.98 -4.98 -21.43
CA PHE A 228 10.11 -3.83 -21.44
C PHE A 228 8.94 -3.99 -20.46
N SER A 229 8.70 -2.98 -19.63
CA SER A 229 7.54 -2.86 -18.75
C SER A 229 6.93 -1.47 -18.89
N VAL A 230 5.61 -1.40 -18.95
CA VAL A 230 4.84 -0.17 -18.93
C VAL A 230 3.60 -0.34 -18.08
N ALA A 231 3.25 0.67 -17.31
CA ALA A 231 2.02 0.66 -16.52
C ALA A 231 1.46 2.08 -16.39
N GLY A 232 0.15 2.17 -16.21
CA GLY A 232 -0.50 3.45 -15.97
C GLY A 232 -1.90 3.26 -15.42
N GLY A 233 -2.44 4.32 -14.86
CA GLY A 233 -3.77 4.28 -14.28
C GLY A 233 -4.21 5.60 -13.68
N TYR A 234 -5.34 5.55 -12.98
CA TYR A 234 -5.97 6.70 -12.36
C TYR A 234 -6.51 6.34 -10.98
N PHE A 235 -6.31 7.25 -10.02
CA PHE A 235 -6.87 7.22 -8.69
C PHE A 235 -7.71 8.48 -8.44
N HIS A 236 -8.84 8.31 -7.79
CA HIS A 236 -9.67 9.42 -7.33
C HIS A 236 -10.16 9.16 -5.90
N ALA A 237 -10.12 10.19 -5.06
CA ALA A 237 -10.71 10.13 -3.74
C ALA A 237 -11.44 11.45 -3.43
N THR A 238 -12.57 11.35 -2.73
CA THR A 238 -13.29 12.49 -2.19
C THR A 238 -13.02 12.62 -0.70
N ASN A 239 -12.93 13.85 -0.23
CA ASN A 239 -12.77 14.15 1.19
C ASN A 239 -14.08 13.91 1.96
N SER A 240 -13.98 13.87 3.28
CA SER A 240 -15.14 13.86 4.20
C SER A 240 -15.99 15.10 4.02
N PRO A 241 -17.28 15.07 4.38
CA PRO A 241 -18.12 16.26 4.41
C PRO A 241 -17.49 17.36 5.30
N ALA A 242 -17.69 18.61 4.89
CA ALA A 242 -17.27 19.74 5.72
C ALA A 242 -18.08 19.79 7.02
N SER A 243 -17.43 20.09 8.14
CA SER A 243 -18.09 20.46 9.38
C SER A 243 -18.01 21.98 9.56
N ASN A 244 -19.09 22.60 10.04
CA ASN A 244 -19.15 24.08 10.27
C ASN A 244 -18.74 24.90 9.03
N ALA A 245 -19.19 24.50 7.86
CA ALA A 245 -18.96 25.14 6.56
C ALA A 245 -17.49 25.10 6.04
N LEU A 246 -16.52 24.64 6.80
CA LEU A 246 -15.14 24.50 6.38
C LEU A 246 -14.66 23.05 6.48
N ARG A 247 -13.84 22.65 5.54
CA ARG A 247 -13.17 21.36 5.54
C ARG A 247 -11.82 21.52 6.24
N THR A 248 -11.65 20.84 7.37
CA THR A 248 -10.46 21.00 8.23
C THR A 248 -9.26 20.19 7.79
N GLY A 249 -9.42 19.29 6.85
CA GLY A 249 -8.33 18.48 6.31
C GLY A 249 -8.80 17.14 5.78
N TRP A 250 -7.87 16.42 5.19
CA TRP A 250 -8.09 15.08 4.69
C TRP A 250 -7.98 14.06 5.84
N THR A 251 -9.09 13.38 6.18
CA THR A 251 -9.16 12.50 7.37
C THR A 251 -9.36 11.04 7.03
N SER A 252 -9.65 10.72 5.77
CA SER A 252 -9.80 9.33 5.37
C SER A 252 -8.44 8.65 5.34
N SER A 253 -8.26 7.55 4.92
CA SER A 253 -7.09 6.66 4.85
C SER A 253 -5.70 7.29 4.68
N SER A 254 -5.55 8.62 4.71
CA SER A 254 -4.26 9.28 4.56
C SER A 254 -3.39 9.07 5.80
N ASP A 255 -2.16 8.64 5.57
CA ASP A 255 -1.18 8.36 6.61
C ASP A 255 0.05 9.29 6.49
N GLY A 256 -0.02 10.36 5.69
CA GLY A 256 1.08 11.27 5.45
C GLY A 256 0.96 12.11 4.18
N THR A 257 -0.21 12.14 3.55
CA THR A 257 -0.41 12.78 2.24
C THR A 257 -0.25 14.30 2.25
N PHE A 258 -0.41 14.96 3.40
CA PHE A 258 -0.33 16.42 3.54
C PHE A 258 0.65 16.82 4.65
N ASP A 259 1.73 16.11 4.83
CA ASP A 259 2.65 16.31 5.95
C ASP A 259 3.63 17.47 5.73
N GLY A 260 3.90 17.83 4.49
CA GLY A 260 4.93 18.81 4.13
C GLY A 260 4.40 20.10 3.55
N PRO A 261 5.27 21.12 3.41
CA PRO A 261 4.91 22.46 2.94
C PRO A 261 4.52 22.51 1.45
N ILE A 262 4.66 21.41 0.70
CA ILE A 262 4.38 21.39 -0.74
C ILE A 262 2.87 21.36 -1.00
N ASN A 263 2.14 20.52 -0.31
CA ASN A 263 0.72 20.28 -0.57
C ASN A 263 -0.21 20.42 0.64
N ASN A 264 0.31 20.66 1.85
CA ASN A 264 -0.52 20.79 3.04
C ASN A 264 -1.52 21.96 2.94
N GLY A 265 -1.21 23.00 2.17
CA GLY A 265 -2.11 24.11 1.88
C GLY A 265 -3.41 23.70 1.18
N TYR A 266 -3.43 22.53 0.56
CA TYR A 266 -4.59 21.98 -0.18
C TYR A 266 -5.28 20.83 0.54
N ALA A 267 -4.99 20.59 1.82
CA ALA A 267 -5.62 19.52 2.62
C ALA A 267 -7.14 19.64 2.72
N SER A 268 -7.69 20.86 2.55
CA SER A 268 -9.14 21.11 2.49
C SER A 268 -9.77 20.82 1.12
N ALA A 269 -9.05 20.23 0.17
CA ALA A 269 -9.59 19.88 -1.13
C ALA A 269 -10.83 19.00 -1.01
N HIS A 270 -11.82 19.24 -1.86
CA HIS A 270 -13.00 18.38 -1.99
C HIS A 270 -12.62 17.00 -2.50
N SER A 271 -11.70 16.95 -3.48
CA SER A 271 -11.24 15.69 -4.03
C SER A 271 -9.80 15.78 -4.54
N ILE A 272 -9.14 14.63 -4.57
CA ILE A 272 -7.84 14.43 -5.20
C ILE A 272 -8.03 13.47 -6.39
N GLY A 273 -7.45 13.81 -7.54
CA GLY A 273 -7.36 12.95 -8.71
C GLY A 273 -5.90 12.79 -9.11
N ILE A 274 -5.42 11.57 -9.30
CA ILE A 274 -4.03 11.27 -9.66
C ILE A 274 -4.02 10.37 -10.89
N ALA A 275 -3.43 10.85 -11.99
CA ALA A 275 -3.13 10.05 -13.17
C ALA A 275 -1.62 9.78 -13.21
N ARG A 276 -1.21 8.53 -13.47
CA ARG A 276 0.20 8.12 -13.53
C ARG A 276 0.43 7.19 -14.70
N ILE A 277 1.59 7.35 -15.35
CA ILE A 277 2.14 6.41 -16.31
C ILE A 277 3.65 6.28 -16.06
N ALA A 278 4.16 5.06 -16.14
CA ALA A 278 5.59 4.80 -16.06
C ALA A 278 5.98 3.68 -17.04
N GLY A 279 7.22 3.70 -17.45
CA GLY A 279 7.82 2.66 -18.27
C GLY A 279 9.27 2.44 -17.89
N GLN A 280 9.73 1.21 -18.03
CA GLN A 280 11.14 0.87 -17.86
C GLN A 280 11.62 -0.08 -18.95
N TYR A 281 12.93 -0.02 -19.20
CA TYR A 281 13.63 -0.93 -20.11
C TYR A 281 14.93 -1.44 -19.48
N VAL A 282 15.11 -2.76 -19.47
CA VAL A 282 16.28 -3.43 -18.90
C VAL A 282 17.22 -3.81 -20.04
N ALA A 283 18.43 -3.25 -20.06
CA ALA A 283 19.46 -3.48 -21.07
C ALA A 283 20.76 -4.00 -20.40
N GLY A 284 20.93 -5.31 -20.35
CA GLY A 284 22.04 -5.91 -19.63
C GLY A 284 22.05 -5.52 -18.15
N PRO A 285 23.11 -4.87 -17.62
CA PRO A 285 23.15 -4.45 -16.24
C PRO A 285 22.44 -3.11 -15.99
N PHE A 286 21.89 -2.47 -17.02
CA PHE A 286 21.23 -1.16 -16.90
C PHE A 286 19.71 -1.31 -16.87
N THR A 287 19.07 -0.51 -16.01
CA THR A 287 17.62 -0.27 -16.02
C THR A 287 17.37 1.21 -16.23
N PHE A 288 16.67 1.55 -17.29
CA PHE A 288 16.23 2.91 -17.60
C PHE A 288 14.74 3.02 -17.33
N GLY A 289 14.32 4.07 -16.64
CA GLY A 289 12.91 4.32 -16.38
C GLY A 289 12.52 5.76 -16.60
N LEU A 290 11.27 5.95 -17.03
CA LEU A 290 10.61 7.24 -17.19
C LEU A 290 9.22 7.17 -16.59
N GLY A 291 8.77 8.27 -16.01
CA GLY A 291 7.42 8.39 -15.45
C GLY A 291 6.86 9.78 -15.60
N TYR A 292 5.55 9.85 -15.65
CA TYR A 292 4.80 11.09 -15.59
C TYR A 292 3.58 10.93 -14.70
N SER A 293 3.29 11.98 -13.92
CA SER A 293 2.07 12.06 -13.14
C SER A 293 1.41 13.43 -13.24
N ASN A 294 0.08 13.43 -13.07
CA ASN A 294 -0.72 14.63 -12.88
C ASN A 294 -1.60 14.42 -11.64
N ALA A 295 -1.35 15.21 -10.59
CA ALA A 295 -2.16 15.23 -9.37
C ALA A 295 -2.99 16.51 -9.33
N GLN A 296 -4.29 16.40 -9.07
CA GLN A 296 -5.24 17.51 -9.03
C GLN A 296 -5.93 17.57 -7.67
N TYR A 297 -5.89 18.74 -7.03
CA TYR A 297 -6.57 19.07 -5.80
C TYR A 297 -7.73 20.00 -6.13
N ARG A 298 -8.94 19.44 -6.14
CA ARG A 298 -10.15 20.17 -6.54
C ARG A 298 -10.83 20.76 -5.32
N ARG A 299 -11.10 22.05 -5.39
CA ARG A 299 -11.82 22.77 -4.36
C ARG A 299 -13.34 22.68 -4.50
N ASP A 300 -14.04 22.97 -3.42
CA ASP A 300 -15.46 23.37 -3.39
C ASP A 300 -15.63 24.63 -2.52
N ALA A 301 -16.90 24.98 -2.20
CA ALA A 301 -17.20 26.15 -1.35
C ALA A 301 -16.64 26.03 0.08
N SER A 302 -16.31 24.82 0.54
CA SER A 302 -15.78 24.55 1.89
C SER A 302 -14.25 24.42 1.92
N SER A 303 -13.58 24.61 0.80
CA SER A 303 -12.11 24.60 0.74
C SER A 303 -11.55 25.99 1.10
N VAL A 304 -10.41 26.02 1.80
CA VAL A 304 -9.78 27.27 2.25
C VAL A 304 -8.94 27.96 1.16
N PHE A 305 -8.57 27.26 0.09
CA PHE A 305 -7.83 27.83 -1.05
C PHE A 305 -8.79 28.30 -2.17
N ASN A 306 -8.31 29.17 -3.09
CA ASN A 306 -9.18 29.99 -3.93
C ASN A 306 -9.48 29.39 -5.30
N SER A 307 -8.59 28.55 -5.89
CA SER A 307 -8.81 27.81 -7.13
C SER A 307 -8.21 26.43 -7.09
N ASN A 308 -8.63 25.54 -8.01
CA ASN A 308 -8.03 24.20 -8.07
C ASN A 308 -6.52 24.28 -8.27
N GLU A 309 -5.78 23.41 -7.57
CA GLU A 309 -4.35 23.28 -7.73
C GLU A 309 -4.01 21.96 -8.44
N HIS A 310 -2.99 21.95 -9.25
CA HIS A 310 -2.49 20.75 -9.90
C HIS A 310 -0.97 20.69 -9.93
N TYR A 311 -0.44 19.49 -9.90
CA TYR A 311 0.98 19.19 -10.02
C TYR A 311 1.20 18.29 -11.21
N ASN A 312 2.16 18.68 -12.07
CA ASN A 312 2.63 17.85 -13.18
C ASN A 312 4.06 17.46 -12.90
N THR A 313 4.36 16.18 -12.81
CA THR A 313 5.69 15.67 -12.50
C THR A 313 6.18 14.76 -13.61
N GLY A 314 7.34 15.10 -14.17
CA GLY A 314 8.14 14.21 -15.02
C GLY A 314 9.33 13.69 -14.26
N GLN A 315 9.62 12.39 -14.36
CA GLN A 315 10.78 11.78 -13.72
C GLN A 315 11.49 10.80 -14.64
N GLY A 316 12.78 10.65 -14.43
CA GLY A 316 13.60 9.64 -15.10
C GLY A 316 14.69 9.12 -14.19
N PHE A 317 15.10 7.88 -14.40
CA PHE A 317 16.19 7.27 -13.65
C PHE A 317 17.00 6.29 -14.50
N VAL A 318 18.22 6.07 -14.06
CA VAL A 318 19.10 5.02 -14.57
C VAL A 318 19.69 4.28 -13.37
N ASN A 319 19.53 2.98 -13.34
CA ASN A 319 20.16 2.07 -12.39
C ASN A 319 21.19 1.21 -13.12
N TYR A 320 22.29 0.91 -12.46
CA TYR A 320 23.37 0.07 -12.92
C TYR A 320 23.67 -1.04 -11.89
N GLN A 321 23.46 -2.28 -12.27
CA GLN A 321 23.85 -3.46 -11.47
C GLN A 321 25.33 -3.71 -11.65
N ALA A 322 26.16 -3.05 -10.84
CA ALA A 322 27.63 -3.07 -10.96
C ALA A 322 28.21 -4.47 -10.67
N THR A 323 27.62 -5.18 -9.71
CA THR A 323 27.89 -6.58 -9.41
C THR A 323 26.59 -7.25 -8.99
N ASN A 324 26.59 -8.59 -8.78
CA ASN A 324 25.41 -9.28 -8.25
C ASN A 324 24.95 -8.75 -6.87
N ALA A 325 25.82 -8.06 -6.15
CA ALA A 325 25.55 -7.53 -4.81
C ALA A 325 25.35 -6.01 -4.79
N LEU A 326 25.85 -5.25 -5.78
CA LEU A 326 25.88 -3.79 -5.77
C LEU A 326 25.00 -3.22 -6.89
N LEU A 327 23.93 -2.54 -6.49
CA LEU A 327 23.11 -1.68 -7.34
C LEU A 327 23.49 -0.22 -7.08
N VAL A 328 23.68 0.57 -8.12
CA VAL A 328 23.82 2.03 -8.04
C VAL A 328 22.82 2.70 -8.97
N GLY A 329 22.35 3.88 -8.63
CA GLY A 329 21.37 4.56 -9.45
C GLY A 329 21.35 6.06 -9.24
N VAL A 330 20.86 6.76 -10.26
CA VAL A 330 20.60 8.18 -10.25
C VAL A 330 19.21 8.46 -10.83
N GLY A 331 18.57 9.50 -10.32
CA GLY A 331 17.27 9.93 -10.80
C GLY A 331 17.13 11.43 -10.77
N TYR A 332 16.21 11.91 -11.58
CA TYR A 332 15.81 13.31 -11.63
C TYR A 332 14.30 13.41 -11.74
N SER A 333 13.70 14.32 -10.98
CA SER A 333 12.32 14.70 -11.13
C SER A 333 12.15 16.21 -11.26
N TYR A 334 11.20 16.59 -12.11
CA TYR A 334 10.76 17.97 -12.31
C TYR A 334 9.26 18.02 -12.05
N THR A 335 8.85 18.83 -11.06
CA THR A 335 7.45 19.07 -10.73
C THR A 335 7.13 20.54 -10.92
N ARG A 336 6.01 20.81 -11.59
CA ARG A 336 5.42 22.15 -11.71
C ARG A 336 3.99 22.13 -11.20
N SER A 337 3.71 23.03 -10.27
CA SER A 337 2.33 23.29 -9.85
C SER A 337 1.72 24.49 -10.59
N GLY A 338 0.40 24.53 -10.60
CA GLY A 338 -0.37 25.63 -11.18
C GLY A 338 -1.84 25.57 -10.80
N GLY A 339 -2.47 26.74 -10.76
CA GLY A 339 -3.86 26.89 -10.39
C GLY A 339 -4.05 27.97 -9.35
N ASP A 340 -4.19 27.60 -8.08
CA ASP A 340 -4.28 28.55 -6.96
C ASP A 340 -2.94 29.30 -6.77
N THR A 341 -1.85 28.58 -6.93
CA THR A 341 -0.50 29.11 -6.87
C THR A 341 0.35 28.59 -8.06
N SER A 342 1.65 28.90 -8.08
CA SER A 342 2.56 28.35 -9.06
C SER A 342 3.95 28.19 -8.46
N ALA A 343 4.41 26.96 -8.46
CA ALA A 343 5.73 26.58 -7.97
C ALA A 343 6.42 25.60 -8.91
N THR A 344 7.72 25.52 -8.82
CA THR A 344 8.57 24.57 -9.54
C THR A 344 9.50 23.87 -8.55
N TYR A 345 9.67 22.57 -8.72
CA TYR A 345 10.56 21.76 -7.89
C TYR A 345 11.46 20.93 -8.80
N HIS A 346 12.76 20.98 -8.51
CA HIS A 346 13.78 20.16 -9.16
C HIS A 346 14.41 19.26 -8.11
N GLN A 347 14.45 17.96 -8.37
CA GLN A 347 15.08 17.02 -7.45
C GLN A 347 16.06 16.12 -8.21
N VAL A 348 17.27 15.99 -7.69
CA VAL A 348 18.27 15.01 -8.11
C VAL A 348 18.46 14.03 -6.97
N SER A 349 18.42 12.73 -7.28
CA SER A 349 18.63 11.67 -6.30
C SER A 349 19.70 10.69 -6.79
N ALA A 350 20.50 10.18 -5.88
CA ALA A 350 21.49 9.14 -6.14
C ALA A 350 21.51 8.13 -5.00
N GLY A 351 21.88 6.89 -5.31
CA GLY A 351 21.95 5.85 -4.29
C GLY A 351 22.80 4.66 -4.71
N ALA A 352 23.22 3.93 -3.69
CA ALA A 352 23.91 2.65 -3.80
C ALA A 352 23.33 1.69 -2.74
N ASP A 353 22.98 0.48 -3.15
CA ASP A 353 22.50 -0.60 -2.29
C ASP A 353 23.41 -1.82 -2.44
N TYR A 354 24.04 -2.24 -1.34
CA TYR A 354 24.96 -3.37 -1.29
C TYR A 354 24.39 -4.52 -0.47
N ASN A 355 24.07 -5.62 -1.13
CA ASN A 355 23.54 -6.82 -0.52
C ASN A 355 24.65 -7.60 0.20
N LEU A 356 24.64 -7.61 1.53
CA LEU A 356 25.46 -8.47 2.38
C LEU A 356 25.01 -9.93 2.29
N SER A 357 23.70 -10.14 2.11
CA SER A 357 23.06 -11.42 1.91
C SER A 357 21.75 -11.26 1.12
N LYS A 358 21.03 -12.36 0.85
CA LYS A 358 19.68 -12.31 0.25
C LYS A 358 18.66 -11.54 1.08
N ARG A 359 18.93 -11.31 2.37
CA ARG A 359 17.99 -10.69 3.32
C ARG A 359 18.52 -9.42 3.96
N THR A 360 19.81 -9.14 3.85
CA THR A 360 20.45 -8.02 4.55
C THR A 360 21.24 -7.19 3.56
N ASP A 361 21.00 -5.91 3.54
CA ASP A 361 21.73 -4.94 2.73
C ASP A 361 22.08 -3.68 3.52
N VAL A 362 23.14 -3.01 3.10
CA VAL A 362 23.53 -1.68 3.54
C VAL A 362 23.46 -0.73 2.35
N TYR A 363 22.99 0.48 2.60
CA TYR A 363 22.78 1.43 1.51
C TYR A 363 23.21 2.83 1.88
N LEU A 364 23.56 3.60 0.86
CA LEU A 364 23.77 5.04 0.93
C LEU A 364 22.87 5.68 -0.13
N THR A 365 22.00 6.59 0.31
CA THR A 365 21.15 7.36 -0.60
C THR A 365 21.23 8.84 -0.28
N ALA A 366 21.11 9.68 -1.31
CA ALA A 366 21.10 11.12 -1.16
C ALA A 366 20.15 11.77 -2.17
N ALA A 367 19.54 12.88 -1.77
CA ALA A 367 18.81 13.74 -2.68
C ALA A 367 19.05 15.20 -2.38
N TYR A 368 19.00 16.02 -3.43
CA TYR A 368 18.95 17.48 -3.37
C TYR A 368 17.71 17.95 -4.08
N GLN A 369 16.94 18.82 -3.43
CA GLN A 369 15.75 19.45 -4.01
C GLN A 369 15.86 20.97 -3.95
N HIS A 370 15.44 21.64 -5.02
CA HIS A 370 15.26 23.08 -5.09
C HIS A 370 13.84 23.43 -5.50
N ALA A 371 13.23 24.36 -4.77
CA ALA A 371 11.90 24.88 -4.99
C ALA A 371 11.96 26.36 -5.35
N SER A 372 11.05 26.82 -6.20
CA SER A 372 10.86 28.23 -6.53
C SER A 372 9.39 28.52 -6.81
N GLY A 373 9.00 29.79 -6.62
CA GLY A 373 7.60 30.21 -6.77
C GLY A 373 6.86 30.21 -5.45
N ARG A 374 5.56 29.96 -5.49
CA ARG A 374 4.66 30.04 -4.31
C ARG A 374 3.76 28.84 -4.22
N THR A 375 3.43 28.43 -2.99
CA THR A 375 2.44 27.39 -2.68
C THR A 375 1.41 27.89 -1.67
N GLY A 376 0.28 27.20 -1.52
CA GLY A 376 -0.77 27.55 -0.54
C GLY A 376 -0.27 27.43 0.91
N ASP A 377 -0.66 28.37 1.76
CA ASP A 377 -0.31 28.40 3.18
C ASP A 377 -1.29 27.67 4.11
N GLY A 378 -2.36 27.11 3.55
CA GLY A 378 -3.43 26.43 4.31
C GLY A 378 -4.47 27.36 4.95
N ASN A 379 -4.33 28.67 4.77
CA ASN A 379 -5.21 29.70 5.34
C ASN A 379 -5.86 30.56 4.25
N GLY A 380 -5.82 30.14 3.00
CA GLY A 380 -6.34 30.88 1.85
C GLY A 380 -5.37 31.90 1.26
N GLY A 381 -4.16 31.96 1.78
CA GLY A 381 -3.05 32.75 1.26
C GLY A 381 -2.00 31.88 0.57
N SER A 382 -0.83 32.44 0.35
CA SER A 382 0.29 31.72 -0.23
C SER A 382 1.61 32.09 0.46
N MET A 383 2.55 31.16 0.47
CA MET A 383 3.92 31.34 0.97
C MET A 383 4.94 30.98 -0.11
N ASP A 384 6.20 31.36 0.11
CA ASP A 384 7.27 30.94 -0.78
C ASP A 384 7.38 29.41 -0.80
N ALA A 385 7.55 28.84 -2.00
CA ALA A 385 7.69 27.41 -2.15
C ALA A 385 8.95 26.91 -1.43
N GLN A 386 8.79 25.83 -0.66
CA GLN A 386 9.87 25.24 0.12
C GLN A 386 10.19 23.85 -0.42
N ALA A 387 11.47 23.50 -0.39
CA ALA A 387 11.89 22.14 -0.69
C ALA A 387 11.48 21.20 0.45
N SER A 388 10.94 20.04 0.08
CA SER A 388 10.60 18.95 0.99
C SER A 388 10.78 17.63 0.25
N ILE A 389 11.89 16.94 0.52
CA ILE A 389 12.24 15.70 -0.17
C ILE A 389 11.27 14.60 0.27
N GLY A 390 10.63 13.92 -0.69
CA GLY A 390 9.64 12.85 -0.41
C GLY A 390 8.44 13.35 0.40
N SER A 391 7.94 12.50 1.27
CA SER A 391 6.79 12.72 2.16
C SER A 391 7.19 13.05 3.61
N TYR A 392 8.37 13.64 3.84
CA TYR A 392 8.95 13.74 5.20
C TYR A 392 8.48 14.92 6.03
N GLY A 393 7.75 15.84 5.45
CA GLY A 393 7.14 16.94 6.19
C GLY A 393 8.10 18.02 6.67
N TYR A 394 9.35 18.07 6.17
CA TYR A 394 10.29 19.10 6.56
C TYR A 394 9.94 20.45 5.93
N ALA A 395 9.82 21.47 6.77
CA ALA A 395 9.49 22.83 6.38
C ALA A 395 10.76 23.71 6.42
N GLY A 396 11.62 23.55 5.40
CA GLY A 396 12.93 24.18 5.32
C GLY A 396 12.92 25.54 4.63
N THR A 397 13.77 25.68 3.62
CA THR A 397 13.88 26.83 2.74
C THR A 397 13.59 26.41 1.29
N SER A 398 13.96 27.22 0.31
CA SER A 398 13.87 26.88 -1.11
C SER A 398 14.77 25.71 -1.53
N SER A 399 15.68 25.24 -0.69
CA SER A 399 16.54 24.09 -0.98
C SER A 399 16.65 23.15 0.21
N GLN A 400 16.80 21.86 -0.08
CA GLN A 400 16.98 20.82 0.94
C GLN A 400 17.92 19.74 0.41
N THR A 401 18.75 19.20 1.29
CA THR A 401 19.57 18.02 1.02
C THR A 401 19.25 16.96 2.07
N MET A 402 19.14 15.71 1.65
CA MET A 402 18.98 14.56 2.54
C MET A 402 20.03 13.51 2.19
N VAL A 403 20.64 12.91 3.21
CA VAL A 403 21.61 11.81 3.05
C VAL A 403 21.28 10.73 4.08
N ASN A 404 21.20 9.49 3.63
CA ASN A 404 20.91 8.33 4.48
C ASN A 404 22.00 7.26 4.31
N LEU A 405 22.55 6.79 5.42
CA LEU A 405 23.35 5.57 5.50
C LEU A 405 22.56 4.56 6.33
N GLY A 406 22.09 3.51 5.69
CA GLY A 406 21.15 2.61 6.33
C GLY A 406 21.50 1.13 6.25
N LEU A 407 20.79 0.37 7.07
CA LEU A 407 20.82 -1.09 7.14
C LEU A 407 19.38 -1.60 7.06
N ARG A 408 19.14 -2.52 6.14
CA ARG A 408 17.85 -3.17 5.97
C ARG A 408 17.99 -4.69 6.16
N HIS A 409 17.06 -5.28 6.92
CA HIS A 409 16.97 -6.74 7.09
C HIS A 409 15.55 -7.22 6.85
N ARG A 410 15.41 -8.27 6.04
CA ARG A 410 14.13 -8.94 5.72
C ARG A 410 14.09 -10.31 6.40
N PHE A 411 12.97 -10.70 6.99
CA PHE A 411 12.77 -12.00 7.66
C PHE A 411 11.47 -12.69 7.27
#